data_bd2bd0b67ebe1c0883341ca42528b5b6
#
_entry.id   bd2bd0b67ebe1c0883341ca42528b5b6
#
_cell.length_a   1.000
_cell.length_b   1.000
_cell.length_c   1.000
_cell.angle_alpha   90.00
_cell.angle_beta   90.00
_cell.angle_gamma   90.00
#
_symmetry.space_group_name_H-M   'P 1'
#
loop_
_entity.id
_entity.type
_entity.pdbx_description
1 polymer ?
#
loop_
_entity_poly.entity_id
_entity_poly.type
_entity_poly.pdbx_seq_one_letter_code
_entity_poly.pdbx_strand_id
1 'polypeptide(L)'
;MNLWAAKFGIFLINQTRHWSQRTRTRVAYALSDLVWWLAGSRRHVTLTNLRVCFPQMPEEERHRLGRMTFRSLGRAALDHSVLWNADRETIEHYVRMEGGHHLTDPANRPLIILAPHFVG
;
A
#
# COMPACT_ATOMS: atom_id res chain seq x y z
N MET A 1 2.54 -22.35 0.68
CA MET A 1 1.46 -21.39 0.33
C MET A 1 0.69 -21.99 -0.85
N ASN A 2 -0.62 -22.15 -0.70
CA ASN A 2 -1.42 -22.87 -1.70
C ASN A 2 -1.63 -21.96 -2.93
N LEU A 3 -1.11 -22.36 -4.10
CA LEU A 3 -1.16 -21.57 -5.35
C LEU A 3 -2.61 -21.17 -5.73
N TRP A 4 -3.58 -22.04 -5.43
CA TRP A 4 -4.99 -21.76 -5.65
C TRP A 4 -5.54 -20.63 -4.77
N ALA A 5 -5.14 -20.58 -3.50
CA ALA A 5 -5.55 -19.51 -2.59
C ALA A 5 -4.96 -18.16 -3.04
N ALA A 6 -3.71 -18.15 -3.51
CA ALA A 6 -3.09 -16.94 -4.05
C ALA A 6 -3.80 -16.45 -5.32
N LYS A 7 -4.09 -17.35 -6.27
CA LYS A 7 -4.84 -17.01 -7.50
C LYS A 7 -6.25 -16.50 -7.19
N PHE A 8 -6.93 -17.13 -6.24
CA PHE A 8 -8.25 -16.69 -5.81
C PHE A 8 -8.21 -15.31 -5.14
N GLY A 9 -7.20 -15.05 -4.31
CA GLY A 9 -6.98 -13.73 -3.71
C GLY A 9 -6.75 -12.63 -4.76
N ILE A 10 -5.89 -12.90 -5.75
CA ILE A 10 -5.64 -11.98 -6.88
C ILE A 10 -6.93 -11.73 -7.68
N PHE A 11 -7.70 -12.79 -7.94
CA PHE A 11 -8.97 -12.66 -8.63
C PHE A 11 -9.94 -11.75 -7.87
N LEU A 12 -10.10 -11.94 -6.55
CA LEU A 12 -10.94 -11.08 -5.71
C LEU A 12 -10.46 -9.62 -5.72
N ILE A 13 -9.16 -9.39 -5.60
CA ILE A 13 -8.57 -8.05 -5.67
C ILE A 13 -8.89 -7.41 -7.03
N ASN A 14 -8.74 -8.14 -8.14
CA ASN A 14 -9.04 -7.63 -9.48
C ASN A 14 -10.51 -7.23 -9.66
N GLN A 15 -11.45 -7.88 -8.99
CA GLN A 15 -12.87 -7.48 -9.05
C GLN A 15 -13.09 -6.08 -8.46
N THR A 16 -12.24 -5.64 -7.54
CA THR A 16 -12.39 -4.32 -6.90
C THR A 16 -12.04 -3.15 -7.83
N ARG A 17 -11.43 -3.40 -9.00
CA ARG A 17 -11.08 -2.35 -9.98
C ARG A 17 -12.28 -1.53 -10.46
N HIS A 18 -13.48 -2.16 -10.50
CA HIS A 18 -14.71 -1.51 -10.94
C HIS A 18 -15.41 -0.70 -9.83
N TRP A 19 -14.89 -0.77 -8.61
CA TRP A 19 -15.46 -0.03 -7.49
C TRP A 19 -14.99 1.42 -7.49
N SER A 20 -15.84 2.31 -6.96
CA SER A 20 -15.39 3.68 -6.72
C SER A 20 -14.22 3.70 -5.71
N GLN A 21 -13.36 4.69 -5.81
CA GLN A 21 -12.25 4.88 -4.87
C GLN A 21 -12.74 4.92 -3.41
N ARG A 22 -13.88 5.59 -3.16
CA ARG A 22 -14.49 5.66 -1.82
C ARG A 22 -14.90 4.28 -1.31
N THR A 23 -15.49 3.45 -2.16
CA THR A 23 -15.90 2.08 -1.80
C THR A 23 -14.69 1.21 -1.51
N ARG A 24 -13.66 1.24 -2.38
CA ARG A 24 -12.41 0.51 -2.16
C ARG A 24 -11.76 0.87 -0.83
N THR A 25 -11.63 2.18 -0.55
CA THR A 25 -11.05 2.66 0.71
C THR A 25 -11.83 2.18 1.93
N ARG A 26 -13.16 2.24 1.92
CA ARG A 26 -13.99 1.77 3.04
C ARG A 26 -13.82 0.27 3.28
N VAL A 27 -13.86 -0.52 2.21
CA VAL A 27 -13.67 -1.98 2.31
C VAL A 27 -12.25 -2.31 2.75
N ALA A 28 -11.24 -1.64 2.19
CA ALA A 28 -9.85 -1.80 2.61
C ALA A 28 -9.68 -1.54 4.11
N TYR A 29 -10.26 -0.47 4.63
CA TYR A 29 -10.16 -0.14 6.05
C TYR A 29 -10.88 -1.17 6.93
N ALA A 30 -12.07 -1.59 6.56
CA ALA A 30 -12.81 -2.61 7.31
C ALA A 30 -12.04 -3.94 7.36
N LEU A 31 -11.51 -4.39 6.22
CA LEU A 31 -10.69 -5.60 6.13
C LEU A 31 -9.39 -5.45 6.92
N SER A 32 -8.74 -4.30 6.83
CA SER A 32 -7.49 -4.04 7.57
C SER A 32 -7.72 -4.01 9.08
N ASP A 33 -8.83 -3.46 9.53
CA ASP A 33 -9.21 -3.48 10.94
C ASP A 33 -9.46 -4.91 11.43
N LEU A 34 -10.14 -5.73 10.62
CA LEU A 34 -10.32 -7.15 10.93
C LEU A 34 -8.97 -7.87 11.00
N VAL A 35 -8.07 -7.64 10.02
CA VAL A 35 -6.71 -8.22 10.05
C VAL A 35 -5.92 -7.72 11.26
N TRP A 36 -6.04 -6.47 11.66
CA TRP A 36 -5.41 -5.93 12.87
C TRP A 36 -5.78 -6.73 14.12
N TRP A 37 -7.04 -7.14 14.23
CA TRP A 37 -7.52 -7.95 15.35
C TRP A 37 -7.06 -9.41 15.26
N LEU A 38 -7.12 -10.00 14.08
CA LEU A 38 -6.83 -11.43 13.89
C LEU A 38 -5.32 -11.73 13.80
N ALA A 39 -4.53 -10.84 13.18
CA ALA A 39 -3.11 -11.07 12.93
C ALA A 39 -2.23 -10.59 14.09
N GLY A 40 -2.39 -11.20 15.28
CA GLY A 40 -1.68 -10.82 16.49
C GLY A 40 -0.15 -10.75 16.34
N SER A 41 0.46 -11.72 15.64
CA SER A 41 1.90 -11.75 15.39
C SER A 41 2.36 -10.51 14.56
N ARG A 42 1.65 -10.18 13.49
CA ARG A 42 1.99 -9.02 12.64
C ARG A 42 1.79 -7.70 13.39
N ARG A 43 0.71 -7.60 14.16
CA ARG A 43 0.48 -6.45 15.05
C ARG A 43 1.61 -6.29 16.06
N HIS A 44 2.06 -7.39 16.69
CA HIS A 44 3.17 -7.35 17.64
C HIS A 44 4.45 -6.81 17.00
N VAL A 45 4.82 -7.29 15.81
CA VAL A 45 5.99 -6.80 15.05
C VAL A 45 5.85 -5.31 14.75
N THR A 46 4.68 -4.86 14.28
CA THR A 46 4.43 -3.45 13.99
C THR A 46 4.60 -2.57 15.23
N LEU A 47 4.00 -2.97 16.35
CA LEU A 47 4.10 -2.22 17.61
C LEU A 47 5.52 -2.21 18.18
N THR A 48 6.27 -3.32 18.02
CA THR A 48 7.67 -3.39 18.42
C THR A 48 8.54 -2.44 17.59
N ASN A 49 8.37 -2.43 16.26
CA ASN A 49 9.09 -1.51 15.40
C ASN A 49 8.78 -0.05 15.74
N LEU A 50 7.51 0.29 15.96
CA LEU A 50 7.11 1.63 16.37
C LEU A 50 7.69 2.02 17.74
N ARG A 51 7.82 1.08 18.68
CA ARG A 51 8.47 1.33 19.97
C ARG A 51 9.95 1.63 19.82
N VAL A 52 10.64 0.93 18.92
CA VAL A 52 12.07 1.15 18.65
C VAL A 52 12.29 2.47 17.94
N CYS A 53 11.48 2.79 16.91
CA CYS A 53 11.64 4.01 16.13
C CYS A 53 11.17 5.27 16.87
N PHE A 54 10.15 5.14 17.74
CA PHE A 54 9.52 6.24 18.46
C PHE A 54 9.39 5.92 19.95
N PRO A 55 10.52 5.86 20.71
CA PRO A 55 10.51 5.40 22.11
C PRO A 55 9.68 6.30 23.03
N GLN A 56 9.56 7.60 22.72
CA GLN A 56 8.82 8.57 23.51
C GLN A 56 7.32 8.65 23.16
N MET A 57 6.89 7.92 22.12
CA MET A 57 5.48 7.94 21.69
C MET A 57 4.60 7.22 22.71
N PRO A 58 3.49 7.82 23.17
CA PRO A 58 2.51 7.15 24.03
C PRO A 58 1.98 5.85 23.42
N GLU A 59 1.67 4.86 24.25
CA GLU A 59 1.23 3.55 23.76
C GLU A 59 -0.07 3.63 22.95
N GLU A 60 -1.00 4.45 23.36
CA GLU A 60 -2.26 4.67 22.64
C GLU A 60 -2.01 5.21 21.22
N GLU A 61 -1.14 6.22 21.11
CA GLU A 61 -0.76 6.78 19.81
C GLU A 61 -0.03 5.76 18.94
N ARG A 62 0.82 4.93 19.52
CA ARG A 62 1.53 3.84 18.83
C ARG A 62 0.53 2.81 18.29
N HIS A 63 -0.49 2.43 19.07
CA HIS A 63 -1.56 1.55 18.60
C HIS A 63 -2.37 2.18 17.47
N ARG A 64 -2.70 3.47 17.57
CA ARG A 64 -3.39 4.22 16.52
C ARG A 64 -2.58 4.25 15.23
N LEU A 65 -1.29 4.57 15.31
CA LEU A 65 -0.39 4.61 14.15
C LEU A 65 -0.21 3.23 13.52
N GLY A 66 -0.03 2.19 14.33
CA GLY A 66 0.06 0.81 13.85
C GLY A 66 -1.19 0.36 13.10
N ARG A 67 -2.39 0.70 13.61
CA ARG A 67 -3.64 0.41 12.91
C ARG A 67 -3.76 1.19 11.60
N MET A 68 -3.32 2.46 11.58
CA MET A 68 -3.29 3.25 10.34
C MET A 68 -2.35 2.64 9.29
N THR A 69 -1.20 2.11 9.70
CA THR A 69 -0.27 1.39 8.82
C THR A 69 -0.96 0.19 8.15
N PHE A 70 -1.72 -0.61 8.91
CA PHE A 70 -2.50 -1.72 8.34
C PHE A 70 -3.55 -1.23 7.33
N ARG A 71 -4.23 -0.13 7.62
CA ARG A 71 -5.21 0.47 6.70
C ARG A 71 -4.56 0.97 5.41
N SER A 72 -3.38 1.61 5.51
CA SER A 72 -2.62 2.05 4.34
C SER A 72 -2.17 0.88 3.48
N LEU A 73 -1.65 -0.20 4.09
CA LEU A 73 -1.29 -1.44 3.38
C LEU A 73 -2.50 -2.07 2.68
N GLY A 74 -3.62 -2.19 3.37
CA GLY A 74 -4.84 -2.75 2.79
C GLY A 74 -5.39 -1.91 1.64
N ARG A 75 -5.34 -0.58 1.77
CA ARG A 75 -5.70 0.33 0.68
C ARG A 75 -4.77 0.16 -0.51
N ALA A 76 -3.45 0.18 -0.31
CA ALA A 76 -2.48 -0.02 -1.38
C ALA A 76 -2.72 -1.36 -2.10
N ALA A 77 -3.00 -2.45 -1.37
CA ALA A 77 -3.30 -3.75 -1.95
C ALA A 77 -4.52 -3.73 -2.87
N LEU A 78 -5.60 -3.01 -2.49
CA LEU A 78 -6.78 -2.89 -3.35
C LEU A 78 -6.57 -1.90 -4.51
N ASP A 79 -5.78 -0.84 -4.31
CA ASP A 79 -5.49 0.13 -5.38
C ASP A 79 -4.59 -0.47 -6.47
N HIS A 80 -3.78 -1.49 -6.17
CA HIS A 80 -3.05 -2.26 -7.19
C HIS A 80 -3.97 -2.88 -8.24
N SER A 81 -5.21 -3.22 -7.90
CA SER A 81 -6.18 -3.75 -8.87
C SER A 81 -6.48 -2.76 -10.01
N VAL A 82 -6.48 -1.47 -9.71
CA VAL A 82 -6.64 -0.42 -10.70
C VAL A 82 -5.35 -0.27 -11.51
N LEU A 83 -4.20 -0.12 -10.83
CA LEU A 83 -2.92 0.11 -11.49
C LEU A 83 -2.52 -1.02 -12.44
N TRP A 84 -2.76 -2.28 -12.08
CA TRP A 84 -2.45 -3.44 -12.94
C TRP A 84 -3.32 -3.55 -14.19
N ASN A 85 -4.50 -2.95 -14.19
CA ASN A 85 -5.45 -3.00 -15.29
C ASN A 85 -5.70 -1.63 -15.93
N ALA A 86 -5.01 -0.59 -15.47
CA ALA A 86 -5.17 0.77 -15.95
C ALA A 86 -4.53 0.94 -17.33
N ASP A 87 -5.18 1.69 -18.19
CA ASP A 87 -4.55 2.26 -19.36
C ASP A 87 -3.66 3.46 -18.98
N ARG A 88 -2.94 3.97 -19.96
CA ARG A 88 -2.02 5.09 -19.77
C ARG A 88 -2.72 6.33 -19.21
N GLU A 89 -3.88 6.65 -19.73
CA GLU A 89 -4.66 7.83 -19.32
C GLU A 89 -5.07 7.75 -17.85
N THR A 90 -5.54 6.58 -17.42
CA THR A 90 -5.86 6.31 -16.01
C THR A 90 -4.63 6.46 -15.12
N ILE A 91 -3.47 5.91 -15.53
CA ILE A 91 -2.23 6.03 -14.74
C ILE A 91 -1.80 7.49 -14.62
N GLU A 92 -1.81 8.25 -15.70
CA GLU A 92 -1.47 9.67 -15.70
C GLU A 92 -2.41 10.54 -14.84
N HIS A 93 -3.66 10.10 -14.67
CA HIS A 93 -4.61 10.73 -13.74
C HIS A 93 -4.27 10.45 -12.26
N TYR A 94 -3.81 9.23 -11.94
CA TYR A 94 -3.50 8.82 -10.56
C TYR A 94 -2.07 9.15 -10.13
N VAL A 95 -1.13 9.19 -11.07
CA VAL A 95 0.31 9.34 -10.79
C VAL A 95 0.84 10.57 -11.48
N ARG A 96 1.22 11.56 -10.70
CA ARG A 96 1.93 12.74 -11.18
C ARG A 96 3.44 12.50 -11.07
N MET A 97 4.13 12.52 -12.20
CA MET A 97 5.58 12.43 -12.25
C MET A 97 6.20 13.81 -12.35
N GLU A 98 7.00 14.18 -11.35
CA GLU A 98 7.82 15.39 -11.38
C GLU A 98 9.28 15.02 -11.68
N GLY A 99 9.97 15.81 -12.51
CA GLY A 99 11.36 15.54 -12.86
C GLY A 99 11.60 14.40 -13.85
N GLY A 100 10.54 13.85 -14.48
CA GLY A 100 10.65 12.74 -15.43
C GLY A 100 11.60 13.00 -16.61
N HIS A 101 11.84 14.26 -16.98
CA HIS A 101 12.79 14.66 -18.02
C HIS A 101 14.25 14.25 -17.67
N HIS A 102 14.61 14.18 -16.39
CA HIS A 102 15.93 13.71 -15.98
C HIS A 102 16.17 12.22 -16.35
N LEU A 103 15.11 11.42 -16.41
CA LEU A 103 15.19 10.00 -16.79
C LEU A 103 15.40 9.80 -18.29
N THR A 104 14.93 10.73 -19.11
CA THR A 104 14.95 10.62 -20.57
C THR A 104 16.09 11.40 -21.22
N ASP A 105 16.71 12.34 -20.51
CA ASP A 105 17.82 13.16 -21.02
C ASP A 105 19.10 12.29 -21.20
N PRO A 106 19.62 12.17 -22.43
CA PRO A 106 20.87 11.42 -22.68
C PRO A 106 22.09 11.97 -21.93
N ALA A 107 22.09 13.29 -21.62
CA ALA A 107 23.19 13.93 -20.87
C ALA A 107 23.33 13.39 -19.43
N ASN A 108 22.26 12.80 -18.87
CA ASN A 108 22.26 12.22 -17.54
C ASN A 108 22.70 10.74 -17.50
N ARG A 109 23.34 10.22 -18.53
CA ARG A 109 23.79 8.82 -18.61
C ARG A 109 25.26 8.66 -18.20
N PRO A 110 25.62 7.61 -17.42
CA PRO A 110 24.74 6.60 -16.80
C PRO A 110 23.94 7.16 -15.60
N LEU A 111 22.70 6.67 -15.39
CA LEU A 111 21.79 7.11 -14.35
C LEU A 111 21.56 6.01 -13.30
N ILE A 112 21.70 6.36 -12.03
CA ILE A 112 21.33 5.48 -10.92
C ILE A 112 20.03 6.01 -10.31
N ILE A 113 19.00 5.15 -10.29
CA ILE A 113 17.69 5.48 -9.72
C ILE A 113 17.60 4.87 -8.33
N LEU A 114 17.45 5.71 -7.30
CA LEU A 114 17.12 5.26 -5.96
C LEU A 114 15.61 5.31 -5.78
N ALA A 115 14.97 4.14 -5.70
CA ALA A 115 13.51 4.01 -5.54
C ALA A 115 13.18 3.37 -4.18
N PRO A 116 13.05 4.15 -3.10
CA PRO A 116 12.63 3.61 -1.81
C PRO A 116 11.16 3.18 -1.86
N HIS A 117 10.86 2.06 -1.20
CA HIS A 117 9.49 1.59 -1.07
C HIS A 117 8.77 2.30 0.06
N PHE A 118 7.80 3.13 -0.27
CA PHE A 118 6.85 3.70 0.67
C PHE A 118 5.46 3.09 0.45
N VAL A 119 4.70 2.97 1.53
CA VAL A 119 3.27 2.65 1.47
C VAL A 119 2.52 3.98 1.43
N GLY A 120 2.03 4.32 0.25
CA GLY A 120 1.32 5.59 0.03
C GLY A 120 0.18 5.45 -0.93
#